data_f5b38b04d4aed188841fcdf269dd03e8
#
_entry.id   f5b38b04d4aed188841fcdf269dd03e8
#
_cell.length_a   1.000
_cell.length_b   1.000
_cell.length_c   1.000
_cell.angle_alpha   90.00
_cell.angle_beta   90.00
_cell.angle_gamma   90.00
#
_symmetry.space_group_name_H-M   'P 1'
#
loop_
_entity.id
_entity.type
_entity.pdbx_description
1 polymer ?
#
loop_
_entity_poly.entity_id
_entity_poly.type
_entity_poly.pdbx_seq_one_letter_code
_entity_poly.pdbx_strand_id
1 'polypeptide(L)'
;RPACYHCPYCSTNRAADLTLGTFRGLPADFRPNQQKKGISMLLINTVKGAHFFDMIPLQREKRTLQEAVESNPALSRNPASPKERAAFFDAYVNQPFHKVYQRFFSISDWSYRVANDGKLRNFIRRIKSGRKDKA
;
A
#
# COMPACT_ATOMS: atom_id res chain seq x y z
N ARG A 1 -12.83 5.56 -5.26
CA ARG A 1 -14.17 5.48 -5.89
C ARG A 1 -15.23 5.24 -4.81
N PRO A 2 -16.47 5.78 -4.94
CA PRO A 2 -17.55 5.55 -3.96
C PRO A 2 -17.80 4.05 -3.72
N ALA A 3 -17.79 3.24 -4.76
CA ALA A 3 -17.97 1.79 -4.67
C ALA A 3 -16.97 1.08 -3.73
N CYS A 4 -15.78 1.64 -3.48
CA CYS A 4 -14.82 1.04 -2.55
C CYS A 4 -15.29 1.09 -1.10
N TYR A 5 -16.17 2.03 -0.77
CA TYR A 5 -16.72 2.17 0.59
C TYR A 5 -17.94 1.27 0.86
N HIS A 6 -18.44 0.63 -0.18
CA HIS A 6 -19.58 -0.29 -0.15
C HIS A 6 -19.27 -1.56 -0.93
N CYS A 7 -18.00 -1.98 -0.93
CA CYS A 7 -17.53 -3.11 -1.72
C CYS A 7 -18.08 -4.42 -1.14
N PRO A 8 -18.86 -5.21 -1.90
CA PRO A 8 -19.39 -6.50 -1.41
C PRO A 8 -18.31 -7.56 -1.24
N TYR A 9 -17.10 -7.30 -1.78
CA TYR A 9 -15.97 -8.21 -1.71
C TYR A 9 -15.03 -7.96 -0.51
N CYS A 10 -15.34 -7.04 0.39
CA CYS A 10 -14.62 -6.86 1.66
C CYS A 10 -15.03 -7.94 2.68
N SER A 11 -14.68 -9.16 2.39
CA SER A 11 -15.03 -10.36 3.15
C SER A 11 -13.94 -11.42 2.96
N THR A 12 -13.79 -12.32 3.92
CA THR A 12 -12.95 -13.52 3.78
C THR A 12 -13.63 -14.61 2.94
N ASN A 13 -14.95 -14.52 2.75
CA ASN A 13 -15.67 -15.39 1.85
C ASN A 13 -15.50 -14.91 0.40
N ARG A 14 -14.61 -15.55 -0.34
CA ARG A 14 -14.23 -15.17 -1.70
C ARG A 14 -14.75 -16.17 -2.71
N ALA A 15 -15.22 -15.66 -3.85
CA ALA A 15 -15.66 -16.50 -4.98
C ALA A 15 -14.47 -17.12 -5.75
N ALA A 16 -13.26 -16.56 -5.61
CA ALA A 16 -12.07 -17.07 -6.29
C ALA A 16 -11.42 -18.22 -5.51
N ASP A 17 -10.77 -19.16 -6.21
CA ASP A 17 -10.03 -20.27 -5.58
C ASP A 17 -8.84 -19.77 -4.75
N LEU A 18 -8.16 -18.72 -5.21
CA LEU A 18 -7.02 -18.08 -4.56
C LEU A 18 -7.21 -16.57 -4.49
N THR A 19 -6.77 -15.94 -3.39
CA THR A 19 -6.73 -14.48 -3.26
C THR A 19 -5.30 -14.03 -2.95
N LEU A 20 -4.75 -13.17 -3.79
CA LEU A 20 -3.42 -12.59 -3.63
C LEU A 20 -3.52 -11.18 -3.08
N GLY A 21 -2.59 -10.83 -2.20
CA GLY A 21 -2.46 -9.50 -1.64
C GLY A 21 -1.07 -9.25 -1.07
N THR A 22 -0.86 -8.05 -0.56
CA THR A 22 0.36 -7.73 0.19
C THR A 22 0.14 -8.06 1.66
N PHE A 23 1.02 -8.83 2.27
CA PHE A 23 0.99 -9.05 3.72
C PHE A 23 1.59 -7.83 4.42
N ARG A 24 0.82 -7.20 5.30
CA ARG A 24 1.24 -6.05 6.12
C ARG A 24 1.37 -6.49 7.58
N GLY A 25 2.13 -5.73 8.37
CA GLY A 25 2.19 -5.97 9.83
C GLY A 25 3.03 -7.16 10.26
N LEU A 26 3.97 -7.63 9.42
CA LEU A 26 4.97 -8.61 9.85
C LEU A 26 5.88 -7.99 10.93
N PRO A 27 6.29 -8.75 11.95
CA PRO A 27 7.28 -8.32 12.92
C PRO A 27 8.56 -7.82 12.23
N ALA A 28 9.21 -6.81 12.83
CA ALA A 28 10.40 -6.18 12.24
C ALA A 28 11.59 -7.14 12.08
N ASP A 29 11.65 -8.16 12.92
CA ASP A 29 12.65 -9.24 12.93
C ASP A 29 12.34 -10.36 11.92
N PHE A 30 11.15 -10.38 11.36
CA PHE A 30 10.76 -11.38 10.37
C PHE A 30 11.47 -11.16 9.04
N ARG A 31 12.47 -12.01 8.74
CA ARG A 31 13.23 -12.03 7.47
C ARG A 31 13.60 -10.61 6.96
N PRO A 32 14.43 -9.85 7.67
CA PRO A 32 14.68 -8.42 7.40
C PRO A 32 15.14 -8.12 5.97
N ASN A 33 15.84 -9.06 5.32
CA ASN A 33 16.30 -8.91 3.93
C ASN A 33 15.16 -9.07 2.89
N GLN A 34 14.08 -9.75 3.25
CA GLN A 34 12.93 -9.98 2.37
C GLN A 34 11.86 -8.90 2.54
N GLN A 35 11.76 -8.26 3.70
CA GLN A 35 10.81 -7.18 3.95
C GLN A 35 10.98 -6.01 2.98
N LYS A 36 12.20 -5.69 2.58
CA LYS A 36 12.49 -4.63 1.59
C LYS A 36 11.88 -4.90 0.23
N LYS A 37 11.65 -6.16 -0.13
CA LYS A 37 11.03 -6.59 -1.39
C LYS A 37 9.51 -6.75 -1.29
N GLY A 38 8.97 -6.67 -0.07
CA GLY A 38 7.57 -6.99 0.23
C GLY A 38 7.32 -8.49 0.35
N ILE A 39 6.24 -8.83 1.03
CA ILE A 39 5.79 -10.22 1.21
C ILE A 39 4.36 -10.32 0.69
N SER A 40 4.13 -11.31 -0.16
CA SER A 40 2.80 -11.59 -0.68
C SER A 40 2.01 -12.44 0.32
N MET A 41 0.75 -12.09 0.49
CA MET A 41 -0.24 -12.90 1.17
C MET A 41 -1.01 -13.72 0.13
N LEU A 42 -1.20 -14.99 0.43
CA LEU A 42 -2.07 -15.86 -0.35
C LEU A 42 -3.13 -16.47 0.58
N LEU A 43 -4.39 -16.23 0.28
CA LEU A 43 -5.50 -16.97 0.89
C LEU A 43 -5.92 -18.08 -0.06
N ILE A 44 -6.04 -19.29 0.47
CA ILE A 44 -6.53 -20.46 -0.23
C ILE A 44 -8.00 -20.63 0.17
N ASN A 45 -8.91 -20.42 -0.77
CA ASN A 45 -10.33 -20.35 -0.49
C ASN A 45 -11.07 -21.66 -0.81
N THR A 46 -10.51 -22.52 -1.67
CA THR A 46 -11.11 -23.78 -2.08
C THR A 46 -10.11 -24.92 -2.11
N VAL A 47 -10.60 -26.16 -2.13
CA VAL A 47 -9.77 -27.36 -2.31
C VAL A 47 -9.02 -27.32 -3.65
N LYS A 48 -9.67 -26.83 -4.71
CA LYS A 48 -9.04 -26.67 -6.03
C LYS A 48 -7.87 -25.68 -5.97
N GLY A 49 -8.05 -24.56 -5.23
CA GLY A 49 -6.98 -23.60 -4.99
C GLY A 49 -5.80 -24.22 -4.24
N ALA A 50 -6.07 -25.08 -3.25
CA ALA A 50 -5.02 -25.79 -2.51
C ALA A 50 -4.21 -26.70 -3.42
N HIS A 51 -4.87 -27.54 -4.21
CA HIS A 51 -4.21 -28.43 -5.19
C HIS A 51 -3.35 -27.65 -6.19
N PHE A 52 -3.90 -26.57 -6.75
CA PHE A 52 -3.14 -25.72 -7.68
C PHE A 52 -1.90 -25.12 -7.02
N PHE A 53 -2.05 -24.62 -5.78
CA PHE A 53 -0.94 -24.00 -5.07
C PHE A 53 0.16 -24.98 -4.68
N ASP A 54 -0.19 -26.23 -4.39
CA ASP A 54 0.78 -27.27 -4.04
C ASP A 54 1.68 -27.68 -5.21
N MET A 55 1.24 -27.50 -6.44
CA MET A 55 2.05 -27.74 -7.64
C MET A 55 3.11 -26.65 -7.90
N ILE A 56 3.03 -25.50 -7.21
CA ILE A 56 3.93 -24.36 -7.48
C ILE A 56 5.10 -24.41 -6.49
N PRO A 57 6.36 -24.50 -6.95
CA PRO A 57 7.54 -24.55 -6.08
C PRO A 57 7.88 -23.15 -5.54
N LEU A 58 7.12 -22.64 -4.59
CA LEU A 58 7.34 -21.36 -3.93
C LEU A 58 7.83 -21.54 -2.48
N GLN A 59 8.71 -20.65 -2.04
CA GLN A 59 9.01 -20.54 -0.63
C GLN A 59 7.79 -19.95 0.09
N ARG A 60 7.23 -20.71 1.03
CA ARG A 60 5.98 -20.38 1.71
C ARG A 60 6.06 -20.61 3.20
N GLU A 61 5.29 -19.85 3.94
CA GLU A 61 5.11 -19.99 5.38
C GLU A 61 3.62 -19.91 5.70
N LYS A 62 3.12 -20.87 6.44
CA LYS A 62 1.71 -20.92 6.84
C LYS A 62 1.48 -19.97 8.00
N ARG A 63 0.47 -19.09 7.86
CA ARG A 63 0.04 -18.14 8.89
C ARG A 63 -1.45 -18.29 9.15
N THR A 64 -1.94 -17.69 10.21
CA THR A 64 -3.36 -17.73 10.55
C THR A 64 -4.17 -16.72 9.74
N LEU A 65 -5.45 -17.03 9.52
CA LEU A 65 -6.37 -16.08 8.88
C LEU A 65 -6.54 -14.81 9.74
N GLN A 66 -6.48 -14.94 11.06
CA GLN A 66 -6.58 -13.81 11.97
C GLN A 66 -5.45 -12.80 11.76
N GLU A 67 -4.20 -13.24 11.67
CA GLU A 67 -3.05 -12.37 11.36
C GLU A 67 -3.22 -11.66 10.02
N ALA A 68 -3.75 -12.36 9.01
CA ALA A 68 -4.02 -11.78 7.71
C ALA A 68 -5.09 -10.68 7.77
N VAL A 69 -6.17 -10.88 8.53
CA VAL A 69 -7.27 -9.90 8.70
C VAL A 69 -6.81 -8.69 9.52
N GLU A 70 -6.07 -8.89 10.60
CA GLU A 70 -5.53 -7.81 11.42
C GLU A 70 -4.60 -6.89 10.63
N SER A 71 -3.73 -7.47 9.82
CA SER A 71 -2.80 -6.71 8.97
C SER A 71 -3.44 -6.12 7.72
N ASN A 72 -4.57 -6.66 7.27
CA ASN A 72 -5.29 -6.22 6.07
C ASN A 72 -6.79 -6.07 6.37
N PRO A 73 -7.22 -4.98 7.03
CA PRO A 73 -8.61 -4.77 7.43
C PRO A 73 -9.63 -4.86 6.29
N ALA A 74 -9.21 -4.60 5.04
CA ALA A 74 -10.07 -4.73 3.85
C ALA A 74 -10.49 -6.18 3.54
N LEU A 75 -9.96 -7.18 4.26
CA LEU A 75 -10.44 -8.56 4.19
C LEU A 75 -11.74 -8.77 4.98
N SER A 76 -12.08 -7.89 5.89
CA SER A 76 -13.23 -8.05 6.79
C SER A 76 -14.19 -6.86 6.82
N ARG A 77 -13.76 -5.69 6.40
CA ARG A 77 -14.57 -4.47 6.45
C ARG A 77 -14.23 -3.49 5.35
N ASN A 78 -15.22 -2.74 4.91
CA ASN A 78 -15.03 -1.64 3.99
C ASN A 78 -14.25 -0.49 4.65
N PRO A 79 -13.36 0.20 3.91
CA PRO A 79 -12.74 1.42 4.40
C PRO A 79 -13.80 2.51 4.59
N ALA A 80 -13.65 3.33 5.64
CA ALA A 80 -14.48 4.50 5.82
C ALA A 80 -14.20 5.54 4.72
N SER A 81 -15.25 6.21 4.26
CA SER A 81 -15.07 7.35 3.34
C SER A 81 -14.42 8.51 4.10
N PRO A 82 -13.31 9.07 3.59
CA PRO A 82 -12.71 10.25 4.21
C PRO A 82 -13.72 11.42 4.23
N LYS A 83 -13.80 12.13 5.35
CA LYS A 83 -14.70 13.27 5.53
C LYS A 83 -14.47 14.36 4.48
N GLU A 84 -13.24 14.58 4.11
CA GLU A 84 -12.81 15.62 3.17
C GLU A 84 -12.89 15.21 1.70
N ARG A 85 -13.39 14.00 1.40
CA ARG A 85 -13.42 13.48 0.04
C ARG A 85 -14.14 14.39 -0.95
N ALA A 86 -15.32 14.91 -0.59
CA ALA A 86 -16.09 15.79 -1.47
C ALA A 86 -15.32 17.09 -1.74
N ALA A 87 -14.81 17.73 -0.69
CA ALA A 87 -14.03 18.96 -0.79
C ALA A 87 -12.74 18.76 -1.61
N PHE A 88 -12.08 17.59 -1.48
CA PHE A 88 -10.91 17.25 -2.28
C PHE A 88 -11.25 17.21 -3.78
N PHE A 89 -12.31 16.51 -4.17
CA PHE A 89 -12.66 16.38 -5.58
C PHE A 89 -13.17 17.67 -6.19
N ASP A 90 -13.90 18.48 -5.41
CA ASP A 90 -14.29 19.83 -5.83
C ASP A 90 -13.06 20.71 -6.10
N ALA A 91 -12.12 20.73 -5.17
CA ALA A 91 -10.87 21.46 -5.36
C ALA A 91 -10.04 20.90 -6.54
N TYR A 92 -10.02 19.57 -6.73
CA TYR A 92 -9.27 18.92 -7.81
C TYR A 92 -9.75 19.30 -9.19
N VAL A 93 -11.05 19.53 -9.37
CA VAL A 93 -11.63 19.97 -10.64
C VAL A 93 -11.39 21.46 -10.89
N ASN A 94 -11.43 22.28 -9.83
CA ASN A 94 -11.46 23.74 -9.94
C ASN A 94 -10.12 24.45 -9.70
N GLN A 95 -9.08 23.71 -9.28
CA GLN A 95 -7.78 24.30 -8.90
C GLN A 95 -6.61 23.50 -9.49
N PRO A 96 -5.44 24.16 -9.71
CA PRO A 96 -4.22 23.47 -10.07
C PRO A 96 -3.83 22.43 -9.00
N PHE A 97 -3.41 21.22 -9.43
CA PHE A 97 -3.13 20.07 -8.55
C PHE A 97 -2.17 20.37 -7.41
N HIS A 98 -1.14 21.20 -7.64
CA HIS A 98 -0.19 21.56 -6.58
C HIS A 98 -0.85 22.27 -5.39
N LYS A 99 -1.85 23.13 -5.62
CA LYS A 99 -2.62 23.79 -4.55
C LYS A 99 -3.51 22.83 -3.79
N VAL A 100 -4.16 21.91 -4.52
CA VAL A 100 -4.96 20.84 -3.92
C VAL A 100 -4.08 19.95 -3.04
N TYR A 101 -2.93 19.54 -3.55
CA TYR A 101 -1.99 18.69 -2.84
C TYR A 101 -1.48 19.34 -1.56
N GLN A 102 -1.12 20.63 -1.60
CA GLN A 102 -0.71 21.38 -0.42
C GLN A 102 -1.81 21.46 0.63
N ARG A 103 -3.03 21.76 0.20
CA ARG A 103 -4.19 21.93 1.10
C ARG A 103 -4.54 20.64 1.85
N PHE A 104 -4.61 19.52 1.14
CA PHE A 104 -5.11 18.26 1.71
C PHE A 104 -4.02 17.36 2.29
N PHE A 105 -2.75 17.54 1.93
CA PHE A 105 -1.65 16.73 2.40
C PHE A 105 -0.65 17.49 3.27
N SER A 106 -0.94 18.74 3.63
CA SER A 106 -0.10 19.60 4.49
C SER A 106 1.36 19.65 4.03
N ILE A 107 1.61 19.60 2.72
CA ILE A 107 2.94 19.61 2.15
C ILE A 107 3.30 21.03 1.73
N SER A 108 4.49 21.48 2.18
CA SER A 108 4.99 22.79 1.80
C SER A 108 5.27 22.87 0.29
N ASP A 109 5.18 24.07 -0.27
CA ASP A 109 5.51 24.37 -1.66
C ASP A 109 6.91 23.88 -2.04
N TRP A 110 7.85 24.06 -1.14
CA TRP A 110 9.22 23.60 -1.31
C TRP A 110 9.32 22.07 -1.41
N SER A 111 8.65 21.35 -0.52
CA SER A 111 8.62 19.88 -0.55
C SER A 111 8.00 19.34 -1.84
N TYR A 112 6.93 19.98 -2.33
CA TYR A 112 6.29 19.62 -3.59
C TYR A 112 7.24 19.86 -4.78
N ARG A 113 7.92 21.01 -4.83
CA ARG A 113 8.89 21.33 -5.88
C ARG A 113 10.06 20.34 -5.89
N VAL A 114 10.63 20.03 -4.74
CA VAL A 114 11.70 19.02 -4.62
C VAL A 114 11.26 17.64 -5.12
N ALA A 115 10.05 17.23 -4.80
CA ALA A 115 9.53 15.94 -5.22
C ALA A 115 9.31 15.85 -6.74
N ASN A 116 8.90 16.96 -7.38
CA ASN A 116 8.50 16.98 -8.78
C ASN A 116 9.57 17.56 -9.73
N ASP A 117 10.55 18.31 -9.23
CA ASP A 117 11.69 18.77 -10.02
C ASP A 117 12.84 17.77 -9.95
N GLY A 118 13.02 17.03 -11.06
CA GLY A 118 14.08 16.03 -11.19
C GLY A 118 15.50 16.60 -11.03
N LYS A 119 15.74 17.86 -11.48
CA LYS A 119 17.04 18.52 -11.37
C LYS A 119 17.32 18.90 -9.91
N LEU A 120 16.34 19.52 -9.24
CA LEU A 120 16.44 19.92 -7.84
C LEU A 120 16.60 18.71 -6.91
N ARG A 121 15.84 17.64 -7.17
CA ARG A 121 15.97 16.37 -6.44
C ARG A 121 17.37 15.75 -6.58
N ASN A 122 17.91 15.73 -7.79
CA ASN A 122 19.25 15.18 -8.05
C ASN A 122 20.34 16.08 -7.42
N PHE A 123 20.19 17.38 -7.42
CA PHE A 123 21.08 18.32 -6.75
C PHE A 123 21.12 18.09 -5.23
N ILE A 124 19.96 18.01 -4.58
CA ILE A 124 19.87 17.72 -3.15
C ILE A 124 20.46 16.34 -2.80
N ARG A 125 20.24 15.34 -3.65
CA ARG A 125 20.83 14.00 -3.47
C ARG A 125 22.35 14.05 -3.51
N ARG A 126 22.95 14.81 -4.42
CA ARG A 126 24.42 15.01 -4.51
C ARG A 126 24.99 15.69 -3.26
N ILE A 127 24.32 16.72 -2.73
CA ILE A 127 24.77 17.39 -1.48
C ILE A 127 24.73 16.42 -0.31
N LYS A 128 23.68 15.59 -0.20
CA LYS A 128 23.55 14.59 0.88
C LYS A 128 24.58 13.45 0.79
N SER A 129 24.94 13.01 -0.42
CA SER A 129 25.98 11.99 -0.61
C SER A 129 27.37 12.55 -0.30
N GLY A 130 27.71 13.76 -0.76
CA GLY A 130 29.01 14.37 -0.50
C GLY A 130 29.29 14.76 0.98
N ARG A 131 28.27 14.72 1.85
CA ARG A 131 28.46 14.86 3.31
C ARG A 131 28.83 13.56 4.02
N LYS A 132 28.56 12.40 3.41
CA LYS A 132 28.90 11.07 3.98
C LYS A 132 30.37 10.69 3.79
N ASP A 133 31.05 11.32 2.83
CA ASP A 133 32.46 11.05 2.53
C ASP A 133 33.44 11.93 3.34
N LYS A 134 32.91 12.73 4.27
CA LYS A 134 33.72 13.65 5.13
C LYS A 134 33.54 13.41 6.63
N ALA A 135 32.97 12.25 7.03
CA ALA A 135 32.82 11.88 8.45
C ALA A 135 33.60 10.61 8.78
#